data_37172afd8adef124657d15cfe5ea92b7
#
_entry.id   37172afd8adef124657d15cfe5ea92b7
#
_cell.length_a   1.000
_cell.length_b   1.000
_cell.length_c   1.000
_cell.angle_alpha   90.00
_cell.angle_beta   90.00
_cell.angle_gamma   90.00
#
_symmetry.space_group_name_H-M   'P 1'
#
loop_
_entity.id
_entity.type
_entity.pdbx_description
1 polymer ?
#
loop_
_entity_poly.entity_id
_entity_poly.type
_entity_poly.pdbx_seq_one_letter_code
_entity_poly.pdbx_strand_id
1 'polypeptide(L)'
;MKEKISNNIQIKNKRATFDYELLDTFTAGIVLTGTEIKSIRLGKASLVDTFCIVEKGELWVKNMYVAEYFYGTYNNHTARRDRKLLLTKKELRKIETAARNNGFTIIPTRLFINDKGLAKVVVAIAKGK
;
A
#
# COMPACT_ATOMS: atom_id res chain seq x y z
N MET A 1 -24.91 19.15 -8.55
CA MET A 1 -24.01 19.15 -7.48
C MET A 1 -22.63 18.69 -7.89
N LYS A 2 -21.69 19.39 -7.44
CA LYS A 2 -20.36 19.10 -7.82
C LYS A 2 -19.83 17.82 -7.20
N GLU A 3 -19.24 17.01 -8.00
CA GLU A 3 -18.60 15.82 -7.54
C GLU A 3 -17.46 16.18 -6.60
N LYS A 4 -17.52 15.73 -5.40
CA LYS A 4 -16.46 16.00 -4.48
C LYS A 4 -15.34 15.00 -4.69
N ILE A 5 -14.17 15.50 -5.07
CA ILE A 5 -13.01 14.63 -5.11
C ILE A 5 -12.68 14.31 -3.69
N SER A 6 -12.90 13.08 -3.33
CA SER A 6 -12.80 12.69 -1.95
C SER A 6 -11.38 12.42 -1.54
N ASN A 7 -10.89 13.15 -0.55
CA ASN A 7 -9.66 12.80 0.13
C ASN A 7 -9.93 11.80 1.25
N ASN A 8 -11.16 11.30 1.30
CA ASN A 8 -11.57 10.34 2.32
C ASN A 8 -11.54 8.90 1.83
N ILE A 9 -10.92 8.68 0.67
CA ILE A 9 -10.78 7.33 0.16
C ILE A 9 -9.94 6.50 1.10
N GLN A 10 -10.48 5.37 1.51
CA GLN A 10 -9.77 4.39 2.31
C GLN A 10 -10.06 3.00 1.78
N ILE A 11 -9.01 2.28 1.47
CA ILE A 11 -9.12 0.90 1.02
C ILE A 11 -8.48 0.05 2.10
N LYS A 12 -9.27 -0.80 2.75
CA LYS A 12 -8.81 -1.58 3.89
C LYS A 12 -8.54 -3.02 3.50
N ASN A 13 -7.56 -3.61 4.18
CA ASN A 13 -7.30 -5.03 4.07
C ASN A 13 -8.04 -5.73 5.20
N LYS A 14 -9.25 -6.18 4.90
CA LYS A 14 -10.12 -6.74 5.93
C LYS A 14 -9.61 -8.06 6.49
N ARG A 15 -8.85 -8.80 5.71
CA ARG A 15 -8.34 -10.08 6.16
C ARG A 15 -7.13 -9.97 7.07
N ALA A 16 -6.51 -8.79 7.12
CA ALA A 16 -5.29 -8.60 7.90
C ALA A 16 -5.48 -8.98 9.37
N THR A 17 -6.58 -8.52 9.96
CA THR A 17 -6.83 -8.79 11.38
C THR A 17 -7.34 -10.20 11.64
N PHE A 18 -7.88 -10.86 10.62
CA PHE A 18 -8.31 -12.25 10.77
C PHE A 18 -7.15 -13.22 10.71
N ASP A 19 -6.24 -12.99 9.78
CA ASP A 19 -5.16 -13.93 9.51
C ASP A 19 -3.89 -13.65 10.31
N TYR A 20 -3.76 -12.43 10.83
CA TYR A 20 -2.52 -12.00 11.47
C TYR A 20 -2.78 -11.24 12.74
N GLU A 21 -1.83 -11.38 13.66
CA GLU A 21 -1.74 -10.48 14.80
C GLU A 21 -0.87 -9.32 14.36
N LEU A 22 -1.44 -8.11 14.39
CA LEU A 22 -0.72 -6.92 13.94
C LEU A 22 0.06 -6.34 15.11
N LEU A 23 1.35 -6.12 14.88
CA LEU A 23 2.23 -5.58 15.91
C LEU A 23 2.45 -4.09 15.65
N ASP A 24 3.63 -3.69 15.20
CA ASP A 24 3.87 -2.28 14.92
C ASP A 24 3.35 -1.89 13.55
N THR A 25 2.81 -0.67 13.46
CA THR A 25 2.34 -0.13 12.18
C THR A 25 3.13 1.10 11.79
N PHE A 26 3.22 1.33 10.49
CA PHE A 26 3.96 2.46 9.93
C PHE A 26 3.17 3.03 8.76
N THR A 27 3.19 4.36 8.62
CA THR A 27 2.55 4.99 7.48
C THR A 27 3.63 5.32 6.46
N ALA A 28 3.52 4.71 5.29
CA ALA A 28 4.50 4.86 4.22
C ALA A 28 3.93 5.67 3.07
N GLY A 29 4.79 6.44 2.40
CA GLY A 29 4.44 6.98 1.11
C GLY A 29 4.50 5.87 0.07
N ILE A 30 3.91 6.08 -1.09
CA ILE A 30 3.94 5.10 -2.17
C ILE A 30 4.21 5.82 -3.49
N VAL A 31 5.11 5.25 -4.27
CA VAL A 31 5.47 5.81 -5.59
C VAL A 31 4.45 5.32 -6.61
N LEU A 32 3.71 6.26 -7.18
CA LEU A 32 2.63 5.96 -8.11
C LEU A 32 2.77 6.77 -9.38
N THR A 33 2.19 6.25 -10.47
CA THR A 33 2.04 7.02 -11.70
C THR A 33 0.78 7.85 -11.62
N GLY A 34 0.62 8.78 -12.58
CA GLY A 34 -0.58 9.63 -12.61
C GLY A 34 -1.86 8.84 -12.77
N THR A 35 -1.85 7.80 -13.62
CA THR A 35 -3.06 6.99 -13.82
C THR A 35 -3.37 6.14 -12.59
N GLU A 36 -2.36 5.72 -11.86
CA GLU A 36 -2.58 4.96 -10.62
C GLU A 36 -3.28 5.81 -9.57
N ILE A 37 -2.83 7.04 -9.37
CA ILE A 37 -3.44 7.91 -8.36
C ILE A 37 -4.88 8.22 -8.72
N LYS A 38 -5.17 8.38 -10.01
CA LYS A 38 -6.54 8.62 -10.45
C LYS A 38 -7.44 7.43 -10.15
N SER A 39 -6.97 6.22 -10.40
CA SER A 39 -7.74 5.01 -10.09
C SER A 39 -7.98 4.87 -8.60
N ILE A 40 -6.98 5.16 -7.79
CA ILE A 40 -7.13 5.08 -6.33
C ILE A 40 -8.16 6.10 -5.85
N ARG A 41 -8.16 7.30 -6.40
CA ARG A 41 -9.15 8.32 -6.03
C ARG A 41 -10.58 7.89 -6.37
N LEU A 42 -10.74 7.02 -7.35
CA LEU A 42 -12.02 6.46 -7.70
C LEU A 42 -12.36 5.22 -6.86
N GLY A 43 -11.49 4.83 -5.95
CA GLY A 43 -11.69 3.65 -5.13
C GLY A 43 -11.44 2.34 -5.85
N LYS A 44 -10.75 2.37 -6.97
CA LYS A 44 -10.54 1.19 -7.82
C LYS A 44 -9.20 0.55 -7.54
N ALA A 45 -9.00 0.12 -6.32
CA ALA A 45 -7.78 -0.57 -5.90
C ALA A 45 -8.14 -1.59 -4.83
N SER A 46 -7.27 -2.56 -4.62
CA SER A 46 -7.52 -3.63 -3.66
C SER A 46 -6.23 -4.06 -2.99
N LEU A 47 -6.34 -4.39 -1.72
CA LEU A 47 -5.23 -4.93 -0.94
C LEU A 47 -5.38 -6.43 -0.71
N VAL A 48 -6.27 -7.09 -1.44
CA VAL A 48 -6.48 -8.53 -1.32
C VAL A 48 -5.21 -9.24 -1.76
N ASP A 49 -4.75 -10.19 -0.95
CA ASP A 49 -3.54 -10.99 -1.22
C ASP A 49 -2.29 -10.14 -1.46
N THR A 50 -2.25 -8.97 -0.84
CA THR A 50 -1.13 -8.05 -0.97
C THR A 50 -0.17 -8.22 0.20
N PHE A 51 1.11 -8.14 -0.08
CA PHE A 51 2.14 -8.26 0.94
C PHE A 51 3.31 -7.34 0.60
N CYS A 52 4.20 -7.16 1.57
CA CYS A 52 5.37 -6.32 1.37
C CYS A 52 6.64 -7.10 1.60
N ILE A 53 7.69 -6.78 0.86
CA ILE A 53 9.01 -7.37 1.06
C ILE A 53 10.06 -6.28 1.09
N VAL A 54 11.16 -6.56 1.76
CA VAL A 54 12.32 -5.68 1.75
C VAL A 54 13.29 -6.22 0.72
N GLU A 55 13.64 -5.38 -0.23
CA GLU A 55 14.51 -5.78 -1.33
C GLU A 55 15.47 -4.64 -1.62
N LYS A 56 16.77 -4.93 -1.58
CA LYS A 56 17.82 -3.93 -1.85
C LYS A 56 17.69 -2.69 -0.97
N GLY A 57 17.37 -2.91 0.29
CA GLY A 57 17.28 -1.81 1.26
C GLY A 57 16.04 -0.95 1.15
N GLU A 58 15.03 -1.40 0.42
CA GLU A 58 13.78 -0.67 0.26
C GLU A 58 12.60 -1.59 0.45
N LEU A 59 11.47 -1.01 0.85
CA LEU A 59 10.23 -1.77 1.04
C LEU A 59 9.39 -1.68 -0.21
N TRP A 60 8.91 -2.83 -0.68
CA TRP A 60 8.07 -2.92 -1.87
C TRP A 60 6.76 -3.58 -1.53
N VAL A 61 5.67 -3.02 -2.05
CA VAL A 61 4.36 -3.66 -1.96
C VAL A 61 4.15 -4.49 -3.21
N LYS A 62 3.82 -5.76 -3.00
CA LYS A 62 3.66 -6.74 -4.07
C LYS A 62 2.20 -7.12 -4.22
N ASN A 63 1.79 -7.31 -5.43
CA ASN A 63 0.45 -7.83 -5.77
C ASN A 63 -0.70 -6.89 -5.40
N MET A 64 -0.42 -5.62 -5.17
CA MET A 64 -1.49 -4.65 -4.92
C MET A 64 -2.15 -4.31 -6.25
N TYR A 65 -3.46 -4.45 -6.28
CA TYR A 65 -4.23 -4.17 -7.48
C TYR A 65 -4.62 -2.69 -7.54
N VAL A 66 -4.32 -2.04 -8.63
CA VAL A 66 -4.81 -0.70 -8.95
C VAL A 66 -5.33 -0.79 -10.37
N ALA A 67 -6.64 -0.64 -10.55
CA ALA A 67 -7.27 -0.80 -11.86
C ALA A 67 -6.65 0.16 -12.87
N GLU A 68 -6.56 -0.29 -14.12
CA GLU A 68 -6.15 0.61 -15.19
C GLU A 68 -7.17 1.73 -15.28
N TYR A 69 -6.66 2.94 -15.48
CA TYR A 69 -7.53 4.10 -15.53
C TYR A 69 -8.28 4.10 -16.86
N PHE A 70 -9.61 4.03 -16.78
CA PHE A 70 -10.42 3.83 -17.96
C PHE A 70 -10.19 4.92 -19.03
N TYR A 71 -9.93 6.15 -18.58
CA TYR A 71 -9.68 7.25 -19.49
C TYR A 71 -8.21 7.45 -19.82
N GLY A 72 -7.36 6.52 -19.40
CA GLY A 72 -5.95 6.58 -19.71
C GLY A 72 -5.68 6.22 -21.15
N THR A 73 -4.53 6.68 -21.63
CA THR A 73 -4.07 6.39 -22.97
C THR A 73 -3.04 5.29 -22.93
N TYR A 74 -2.13 5.24 -23.90
CA TYR A 74 -1.10 4.19 -23.91
C TYR A 74 -0.12 4.27 -22.76
N ASN A 75 -0.18 5.34 -21.99
CA ASN A 75 0.71 5.46 -20.81
C ASN A 75 0.08 4.89 -19.55
N ASN A 76 -0.94 4.08 -19.71
CA ASN A 76 -1.58 3.45 -18.55
C ASN A 76 -0.61 2.50 -17.86
N HIS A 77 -0.88 2.23 -16.61
CA HIS A 77 -0.02 1.39 -15.78
C HIS A 77 -0.43 -0.07 -15.84
N THR A 78 0.45 -0.94 -15.35
CA THR A 78 0.13 -2.35 -15.14
C THR A 78 -0.58 -2.48 -13.80
N ALA A 79 -1.75 -3.15 -13.79
CA ALA A 79 -2.61 -3.16 -12.61
C ALA A 79 -1.93 -3.70 -11.36
N ARG A 80 -1.08 -4.70 -11.49
CA ARG A 80 -0.44 -5.34 -10.33
C ARG A 80 1.07 -5.18 -10.30
N ARG A 81 1.57 -4.06 -10.79
CA ARG A 81 3.01 -3.85 -10.75
C ARG A 81 3.49 -3.67 -9.32
N ASP A 82 4.75 -4.01 -9.07
CA ASP A 82 5.37 -3.77 -7.77
C ASP A 82 5.55 -2.27 -7.57
N ARG A 83 5.28 -1.79 -6.37
CA ARG A 83 5.39 -0.37 -6.07
C ARG A 83 6.25 -0.15 -4.85
N LYS A 84 7.10 0.86 -4.95
CA LYS A 84 8.03 1.19 -3.88
C LYS A 84 7.33 1.99 -2.80
N LEU A 85 7.61 1.66 -1.55
CA LEU A 85 7.09 2.39 -0.41
C LEU A 85 8.19 3.26 0.18
N LEU A 86 7.82 4.43 0.66
CA LEU A 86 8.76 5.42 1.17
C LEU A 86 8.62 5.54 2.67
N LEU A 87 9.71 5.27 3.37
CA LEU A 87 9.76 5.30 4.84
C LEU A 87 11.05 6.00 5.27
N THR A 88 11.08 6.46 6.51
CA THR A 88 12.33 6.97 7.07
C THR A 88 13.29 5.79 7.25
N LYS A 89 14.58 6.10 7.34
CA LYS A 89 15.59 5.06 7.52
C LYS A 89 15.36 4.30 8.82
N LYS A 90 14.92 4.99 9.84
CA LYS A 90 14.67 4.39 11.14
C LYS A 90 13.52 3.39 11.07
N GLU A 91 12.44 3.77 10.39
CA GLU A 91 11.28 2.90 10.22
C GLU A 91 11.65 1.69 9.37
N LEU A 92 12.38 1.91 8.29
CA LEU A 92 12.78 0.84 7.40
C LEU A 92 13.67 -0.18 8.11
N ARG A 93 14.56 0.28 9.01
CA ARG A 93 15.38 -0.64 9.79
C ARG A 93 14.56 -1.54 10.69
N LYS A 94 13.53 -1.00 11.33
CA LYS A 94 12.66 -1.80 12.17
C LYS A 94 11.95 -2.87 11.36
N ILE A 95 11.48 -2.49 10.18
CA ILE A 95 10.80 -3.42 9.30
C ILE A 95 11.77 -4.49 8.79
N GLU A 96 12.98 -4.10 8.41
CA GLU A 96 13.99 -5.04 7.96
C GLU A 96 14.32 -6.06 9.04
N THR A 97 14.48 -5.59 10.26
CA THR A 97 14.81 -6.49 11.39
C THR A 97 13.69 -7.50 11.60
N ALA A 98 12.45 -7.04 11.54
CA ALA A 98 11.31 -7.93 11.70
C ALA A 98 11.21 -8.92 10.54
N ALA A 99 11.50 -8.47 9.32
CA ALA A 99 11.41 -9.33 8.15
C ALA A 99 12.43 -10.46 8.15
N ARG A 100 13.51 -10.30 8.89
CA ARG A 100 14.52 -11.38 9.02
C ARG A 100 14.11 -12.46 10.00
N ASN A 101 13.13 -12.19 10.84
CA ASN A 101 12.67 -13.17 11.82
C ASN A 101 11.62 -14.08 11.20
N ASN A 102 11.78 -15.38 11.42
CA ASN A 102 10.79 -16.34 10.98
C ASN A 102 9.48 -16.10 11.73
N GLY A 103 8.38 -16.20 11.01
CA GLY A 103 7.07 -16.03 11.62
C GLY A 103 6.51 -14.62 11.51
N PHE A 104 7.31 -13.66 11.06
CA PHE A 104 6.82 -12.31 10.81
C PHE A 104 6.73 -12.04 9.33
N THR A 105 5.73 -11.25 8.96
CA THR A 105 5.60 -10.78 7.59
C THR A 105 5.19 -9.32 7.64
N ILE A 106 5.32 -8.62 6.53
CA ILE A 106 4.93 -7.22 6.44
C ILE A 106 3.74 -7.14 5.50
N ILE A 107 2.63 -6.61 5.98
CA ILE A 107 1.42 -6.54 5.16
C ILE A 107 0.85 -5.13 5.20
N PRO A 108 0.24 -4.70 4.08
CA PRO A 108 -0.47 -3.43 4.09
C PRO A 108 -1.83 -3.63 4.73
N THR A 109 -2.21 -2.69 5.57
CA THR A 109 -3.50 -2.76 6.24
C THR A 109 -4.50 -1.77 5.67
N ARG A 110 -4.00 -0.68 5.09
CA ARG A 110 -4.88 0.37 4.60
C ARG A 110 -4.16 1.23 3.58
N LEU A 111 -4.87 1.60 2.53
CA LEU A 111 -4.41 2.55 1.52
C LEU A 111 -5.35 3.75 1.58
N PHE A 112 -4.81 4.95 1.70
CA PHE A 112 -5.66 6.13 1.79
C PHE A 112 -4.99 7.33 1.13
N ILE A 113 -5.80 8.37 0.92
CA ILE A 113 -5.31 9.65 0.39
C ILE A 113 -5.34 10.64 1.57
N ASN A 114 -4.21 11.29 1.83
CA ASN A 114 -4.15 12.24 2.95
C ASN A 114 -4.69 13.61 2.56
N ASP A 115 -4.66 14.55 3.51
CA ASP A 115 -5.20 15.89 3.30
C ASP A 115 -4.52 16.65 2.17
N LYS A 116 -3.28 16.31 1.88
CA LYS A 116 -2.52 16.97 0.82
C LYS A 116 -2.70 16.27 -0.54
N GLY A 117 -3.57 15.28 -0.60
CA GLY A 117 -3.83 14.56 -1.84
C GLY A 117 -2.81 13.50 -2.17
N LEU A 118 -1.96 13.13 -1.23
CA LEU A 118 -0.94 12.10 -1.42
C LEU A 118 -1.43 10.74 -0.96
N ALA A 119 -1.12 9.72 -1.75
CA ALA A 119 -1.47 8.35 -1.37
C ALA A 119 -0.51 7.86 -0.31
N LYS A 120 -1.05 7.21 0.71
CA LYS A 120 -0.29 6.62 1.80
C LYS A 120 -0.76 5.21 2.05
N VAL A 121 0.17 4.37 2.48
CA VAL A 121 -0.14 2.98 2.81
C VAL A 121 0.30 2.74 4.25
N VAL A 122 -0.62 2.22 5.06
CA VAL A 122 -0.26 1.79 6.41
C VAL A 122 0.16 0.34 6.31
N VAL A 123 1.39 0.04 6.72
CA VAL A 123 1.90 -1.32 6.73
C VAL A 123 2.11 -1.75 8.16
N ALA A 124 2.03 -3.04 8.40
CA ALA A 124 2.19 -3.59 9.74
C ALA A 124 3.15 -4.76 9.73
N ILE A 125 3.94 -4.83 10.80
CA ILE A 125 4.67 -6.06 11.10
C ILE A 125 3.63 -7.00 11.67
N ALA A 126 3.47 -8.17 11.08
CA ALA A 126 2.39 -9.07 11.39
C ALA A 126 2.91 -10.48 11.67
N LYS A 127 2.22 -11.15 12.57
CA LYS A 127 2.52 -12.53 12.91
C LYS A 127 1.29 -13.37 12.58
N GLY A 128 1.49 -14.50 11.90
CA GLY A 128 0.38 -15.37 11.56
C GLY A 128 -0.28 -15.94 12.83
N LYS A 129 -1.59 -15.99 12.79
CA LYS A 129 -2.34 -16.57 13.90
C LYS A 129 -2.37 -18.07 13.81
#